data_7df01b52ddbf59eeffabb7ac4c716797
#
_entry.id   7df01b52ddbf59eeffabb7ac4c716797
#
_cell.length_a   1.000
_cell.length_b   1.000
_cell.length_c   1.000
_cell.angle_alpha   90.00
_cell.angle_beta   90.00
_cell.angle_gamma   90.00
#
_symmetry.space_group_name_H-M   'P 1'
#
loop_
_entity.id
_entity.type
_entity.pdbx_description
1 polymer ?
#
loop_
_entity_poly.entity_id
_entity_poly.type
_entity_poly.pdbx_seq_one_letter_code
_entity_poly.pdbx_strand_id
1 'polypeptide(L)'
;MTDIRDQLPPLRDVIAKYNLGARKSLGQHFLFDQNLTDRIARAAGDLNEVSVIEVGPGPGGLTRSLLAHNPKHLFAIERDRRCIEALEELKPIFPGKLTIVSADALKFDISTSGDAPRRIVANLPYNISTALLINWLRQIESID
;
A
#
# COMPACT_ATOMS: atom_id res chain seq x y z
N MET A 1 6.72 -24.74 1.11
CA MET A 1 6.94 -23.62 0.16
C MET A 1 7.43 -22.40 0.90
N THR A 2 8.50 -21.80 0.41
CA THR A 2 9.07 -20.56 0.96
C THR A 2 8.22 -19.37 0.52
N ASP A 3 7.88 -18.51 1.45
CA ASP A 3 7.19 -17.26 1.12
C ASP A 3 8.13 -16.35 0.33
N ILE A 4 7.66 -15.81 -0.78
CA ILE A 4 8.45 -14.91 -1.62
C ILE A 4 8.99 -13.71 -0.83
N ARG A 5 8.28 -13.29 0.22
CA ARG A 5 8.68 -12.19 1.09
C ARG A 5 9.93 -12.49 1.93
N ASP A 6 10.31 -13.75 2.06
CA ASP A 6 11.55 -14.12 2.73
C ASP A 6 12.80 -13.61 1.98
N GLN A 7 12.65 -13.23 0.72
CA GLN A 7 13.69 -12.59 -0.08
C GLN A 7 13.86 -11.10 0.24
N LEU A 8 12.92 -10.53 1.00
CA LEU A 8 12.96 -9.12 1.37
C LEU A 8 13.66 -8.93 2.72
N PRO A 9 14.36 -7.79 2.91
CA PRO A 9 14.89 -7.46 4.22
C PRO A 9 13.74 -7.27 5.23
N PRO A 10 13.97 -7.52 6.53
CA PRO A 10 12.98 -7.18 7.54
C PRO A 10 12.57 -5.72 7.46
N LEU A 11 11.29 -5.44 7.70
CA LEU A 11 10.77 -4.08 7.58
C LEU A 11 11.51 -3.08 8.47
N ARG A 12 11.90 -3.50 9.68
CA ARG A 12 12.69 -2.65 10.59
C ARG A 12 14.02 -2.21 9.98
N ASP A 13 14.64 -3.05 9.17
CA ASP A 13 15.89 -2.73 8.50
C ASP A 13 15.68 -1.72 7.38
N VAL A 14 14.58 -1.83 6.67
CA VAL A 14 14.17 -0.85 5.65
C VAL A 14 13.91 0.52 6.31
N ILE A 15 13.20 0.53 7.43
CA ILE A 15 12.93 1.74 8.18
C ILE A 15 14.23 2.43 8.63
N ALA A 16 15.20 1.65 9.12
CA ALA A 16 16.49 2.17 9.53
C ALA A 16 17.29 2.71 8.33
N LYS A 17 17.31 1.97 7.24
CA LYS A 17 18.05 2.33 6.03
C LYS A 17 17.61 3.65 5.43
N TYR A 18 16.32 3.91 5.40
CA TYR A 18 15.74 5.12 4.80
C TYR A 18 15.39 6.20 5.82
N ASN A 19 15.80 6.01 7.07
CA ASN A 19 15.55 6.94 8.17
C ASN A 19 14.06 7.27 8.34
N LEU A 20 13.23 6.25 8.27
CA LEU A 20 11.77 6.36 8.42
C LEU A 20 11.30 6.18 9.86
N GLY A 21 12.25 6.05 10.80
CA GLY A 21 11.96 5.78 12.21
C GLY A 21 11.21 6.91 12.89
N ALA A 22 10.43 6.51 13.89
CA ALA A 22 9.91 7.34 14.97
C ALA A 22 8.85 8.40 14.64
N ARG A 23 8.22 8.41 13.48
CA ARG A 23 6.90 9.03 13.42
C ARG A 23 5.93 8.10 14.15
N LYS A 24 5.72 8.39 15.42
CA LYS A 24 4.74 7.70 16.26
C LYS A 24 3.33 8.09 15.82
N SER A 25 2.95 7.73 14.59
CA SER A 25 1.54 7.73 14.25
C SER A 25 0.93 6.46 14.82
N LEU A 26 -0.28 6.54 15.34
CA LEU A 26 -0.98 5.46 16.02
C LEU A 26 -1.10 4.16 15.20
N GLY A 27 -0.92 4.22 13.89
CA GLY A 27 -1.01 3.04 13.02
C GLY A 27 0.32 2.35 12.73
N GLN A 28 1.48 2.95 13.03
CA GLN A 28 2.76 2.41 12.58
C GLN A 28 3.18 1.12 13.28
N HIS A 29 2.80 0.92 14.52
CA HIS A 29 3.11 -0.32 15.25
C HIS A 29 2.52 -1.56 14.59
N PHE A 30 1.37 -1.43 13.97
CA PHE A 30 0.67 -2.55 13.34
C PHE A 30 1.34 -3.02 12.05
N LEU A 31 2.10 -2.14 11.38
CA LEU A 31 2.75 -2.45 10.12
C LEU A 31 3.96 -3.38 10.28
N PHE A 32 4.46 -3.57 11.50
CA PHE A 32 5.53 -4.52 11.80
C PHE A 32 5.03 -5.96 11.94
N ASP A 33 3.76 -6.14 12.23
CA ASP A 33 3.18 -7.47 12.41
C ASP A 33 2.65 -7.97 11.05
N GLN A 34 3.42 -8.85 10.42
CA GLN A 34 3.03 -9.44 9.15
C GLN A 34 1.72 -10.24 9.24
N ASN A 35 1.44 -10.86 10.38
CA ASN A 35 0.17 -11.56 10.57
C ASN A 35 -1.01 -10.58 10.51
N LEU A 36 -0.85 -9.40 11.08
CA LEU A 36 -1.89 -8.37 11.03
C LEU A 36 -2.05 -7.80 9.62
N THR A 37 -0.95 -7.47 8.95
CA THR A 37 -1.02 -6.95 7.58
C THR A 37 -1.59 -7.98 6.61
N ASP A 38 -1.31 -9.26 6.80
CA ASP A 38 -1.93 -10.35 6.04
C ASP A 38 -3.43 -10.45 6.31
N ARG A 39 -3.87 -10.23 7.54
CA ARG A 39 -5.29 -10.20 7.87
C ARG A 39 -6.00 -9.05 7.19
N ILE A 40 -5.38 -7.88 7.14
CA ILE A 40 -5.93 -6.72 6.42
C ILE A 40 -6.03 -7.04 4.93
N ALA A 41 -5.00 -7.62 4.35
CA ALA A 41 -5.01 -8.01 2.94
C ALA A 41 -6.12 -9.02 2.63
N ARG A 42 -6.32 -10.02 3.50
CA ARG A 42 -7.43 -10.98 3.36
C ARG A 42 -8.79 -10.32 3.50
N ALA A 43 -8.91 -9.33 4.39
CA ALA A 43 -10.17 -8.60 4.57
C ALA A 43 -10.57 -7.80 3.32
N ALA A 44 -9.60 -7.46 2.48
CA ALA A 44 -9.87 -6.81 1.20
C ALA A 44 -10.50 -7.77 0.16
N GLY A 45 -10.61 -9.03 0.49
CA GLY A 45 -11.21 -10.05 -0.37
C GLY A 45 -10.23 -10.69 -1.34
N ASP A 46 -10.73 -11.40 -2.33
CA ASP A 46 -9.92 -11.96 -3.40
C ASP A 46 -9.40 -10.81 -4.27
N LEU A 47 -8.09 -10.66 -4.34
CA LEU A 47 -7.44 -9.59 -5.10
C LEU A 47 -7.06 -10.01 -6.53
N ASN A 48 -7.23 -11.28 -6.87
CA ASN A 48 -6.97 -11.75 -8.22
C ASN A 48 -7.84 -10.96 -9.20
N GLU A 49 -7.27 -10.48 -10.30
CA GLU A 49 -7.94 -9.64 -11.29
C GLU A 49 -8.38 -8.25 -10.78
N VAL A 50 -7.95 -7.83 -9.58
CA VAL A 50 -8.29 -6.54 -9.00
C VAL A 50 -7.12 -5.57 -9.10
N SER A 51 -7.40 -4.35 -9.54
CA SER A 51 -6.47 -3.21 -9.42
C SER A 51 -6.59 -2.67 -7.99
N VAL A 52 -5.56 -2.89 -7.18
CA VAL A 52 -5.53 -2.41 -5.79
C VAL A 52 -4.86 -1.06 -5.73
N ILE A 53 -5.48 -0.12 -5.02
CA ILE A 53 -4.92 1.20 -4.78
C ILE A 53 -4.65 1.32 -3.29
N GLU A 54 -3.39 1.35 -2.94
CA GLU A 54 -2.96 1.53 -1.55
C GLU A 54 -2.59 2.99 -1.33
N VAL A 55 -3.20 3.60 -0.33
CA VAL A 55 -2.95 4.99 0.04
C VAL A 55 -2.10 5.04 1.30
N GLY A 56 -1.00 5.78 1.24
CA GLY A 56 -0.10 5.96 2.36
C GLY A 56 0.65 4.69 2.76
N PRO A 57 1.30 4.00 1.81
CA PRO A 57 1.97 2.73 2.10
C PRO A 57 3.13 2.85 3.11
N GLY A 58 3.68 4.04 3.30
CA GLY A 58 4.83 4.24 4.15
C GLY A 58 6.00 3.35 3.74
N PRO A 59 6.66 2.66 4.70
CA PRO A 59 7.78 1.77 4.39
C PRO A 59 7.39 0.46 3.70
N GLY A 60 6.08 0.17 3.52
CA GLY A 60 5.62 -0.95 2.73
C GLY A 60 5.20 -2.21 3.49
N GLY A 61 4.90 -2.10 4.79
CA GLY A 61 4.46 -3.27 5.56
C GLY A 61 3.20 -3.92 5.02
N LEU A 62 2.15 -3.12 4.84
CA LEU A 62 0.91 -3.61 4.24
C LEU A 62 1.09 -3.89 2.74
N THR A 63 1.91 -3.10 2.06
CA THR A 63 2.22 -3.28 0.64
C THR A 63 2.74 -4.69 0.34
N ARG A 64 3.64 -5.20 1.16
CA ARG A 64 4.18 -6.56 1.03
C ARG A 64 3.09 -7.62 1.11
N SER A 65 2.15 -7.46 2.05
CA SER A 65 1.04 -8.40 2.21
C SER A 65 0.08 -8.34 1.03
N LEU A 66 -0.24 -7.15 0.55
CA LEU A 66 -1.09 -6.99 -0.63
C LEU A 66 -0.48 -7.62 -1.87
N LEU A 67 0.80 -7.39 -2.11
CA LEU A 67 1.52 -7.99 -3.24
C LEU A 67 1.60 -9.53 -3.13
N ALA A 68 1.77 -10.06 -1.92
CA ALA A 68 1.79 -11.49 -1.68
C ALA A 68 0.44 -12.17 -1.96
N HIS A 69 -0.66 -11.41 -1.93
CA HIS A 69 -1.98 -11.90 -2.29
C HIS A 69 -2.28 -11.80 -3.79
N ASN A 70 -1.27 -11.51 -4.58
CA ASN A 70 -1.28 -11.58 -6.04
C ASN A 70 -2.41 -10.78 -6.72
N PRO A 71 -2.49 -9.47 -6.49
CA PRO A 71 -3.45 -8.63 -7.22
C PRO A 71 -3.11 -8.59 -8.71
N LYS A 72 -4.06 -8.14 -9.52
CA LYS A 72 -3.78 -7.85 -10.92
C LYS A 72 -2.65 -6.82 -11.02
N HIS A 73 -2.77 -5.74 -10.26
CA HIS A 73 -1.74 -4.72 -10.12
C HIS A 73 -1.96 -3.93 -8.82
N LEU A 74 -0.89 -3.43 -8.24
CA LEU A 74 -0.94 -2.56 -7.06
C LEU A 74 -0.39 -1.18 -7.41
N PHE A 75 -1.20 -0.17 -7.15
CA PHE A 75 -0.82 1.24 -7.25
C PHE A 75 -0.64 1.80 -5.84
N ALA A 76 0.57 2.15 -5.49
CA ALA A 76 0.90 2.71 -4.18
C ALA A 76 1.04 4.23 -4.30
N ILE A 77 0.17 4.96 -3.62
CA ILE A 77 0.12 6.42 -3.66
C ILE A 77 0.87 6.96 -2.44
N GLU A 78 2.01 7.58 -2.67
CA GLU A 78 2.89 8.06 -1.61
C GLU A 78 3.50 9.41 -2.00
N ARG A 79 3.73 10.28 -1.01
CA ARG A 79 4.37 11.60 -1.20
C ARG A 79 5.79 11.64 -0.64
N ASP A 80 6.06 10.88 0.41
CA ASP A 80 7.36 10.88 1.05
C ASP A 80 8.38 10.17 0.17
N ARG A 81 9.37 10.94 -0.30
CA ARG A 81 10.41 10.42 -1.19
C ARG A 81 11.17 9.24 -0.60
N ARG A 82 11.41 9.25 0.71
CA ARG A 82 12.11 8.16 1.39
C ARG A 82 11.29 6.87 1.36
N CYS A 83 9.98 6.99 1.53
CA CYS A 83 9.07 5.86 1.41
C CYS A 83 9.02 5.35 -0.03
N ILE A 84 9.00 6.24 -1.00
CA ILE A 84 9.03 5.87 -2.43
C ILE A 84 10.30 5.08 -2.73
N GLU A 85 11.44 5.53 -2.26
CA GLU A 85 12.71 4.81 -2.43
C GLU A 85 12.68 3.42 -1.79
N ALA A 86 12.11 3.31 -0.60
CA ALA A 86 11.94 2.03 0.07
C ALA A 86 11.02 1.08 -0.72
N LEU A 87 9.92 1.60 -1.25
CA LEU A 87 8.96 0.81 -2.03
C LEU A 87 9.55 0.32 -3.36
N GLU A 88 10.45 1.08 -3.96
CA GLU A 88 11.12 0.67 -5.20
C GLU A 88 11.87 -0.67 -5.04
N GLU A 89 12.33 -0.98 -3.84
CA GLU A 89 13.02 -2.25 -3.57
C GLU A 89 12.10 -3.47 -3.67
N LEU A 90 10.79 -3.28 -3.66
CA LEU A 90 9.83 -4.35 -3.82
C LEU A 90 9.66 -4.79 -5.27
N LYS A 91 9.94 -3.92 -6.23
CA LYS A 91 9.70 -4.20 -7.65
C LYS A 91 10.44 -5.42 -8.18
N PRO A 92 11.72 -5.64 -7.85
CA PRO A 92 12.41 -6.85 -8.34
C PRO A 92 11.82 -8.16 -7.82
N ILE A 93 11.22 -8.13 -6.63
CA ILE A 93 10.64 -9.31 -6.00
C ILE A 93 9.22 -9.58 -6.53
N PHE A 94 8.51 -8.54 -6.92
CA PHE A 94 7.15 -8.61 -7.46
C PHE A 94 7.11 -7.99 -8.88
N PRO A 95 7.82 -8.58 -9.84
CA PRO A 95 7.98 -7.94 -11.16
C PRO A 95 6.65 -7.73 -11.86
N GLY A 96 6.46 -6.52 -12.39
CA GLY A 96 5.27 -6.14 -13.14
C GLY A 96 4.00 -5.94 -12.31
N LYS A 97 4.09 -5.95 -10.98
CA LYS A 97 2.92 -5.89 -10.09
C LYS A 97 2.76 -4.57 -9.33
N LEU A 98 3.78 -3.73 -9.32
CA LEU A 98 3.78 -2.52 -8.49
C LEU A 98 4.07 -1.28 -9.32
N THR A 99 3.19 -0.30 -9.21
CA THR A 99 3.42 1.08 -9.67
C THR A 99 3.38 2.00 -8.47
N ILE A 100 4.41 2.80 -8.29
CA ILE A 100 4.49 3.79 -7.22
C ILE A 100 4.13 5.14 -7.82
N VAL A 101 3.11 5.79 -7.27
CA VAL A 101 2.64 7.09 -7.72
C VAL A 101 3.04 8.13 -6.68
N SER A 102 3.91 9.07 -7.09
CA SER A 102 4.28 10.21 -6.25
C SER A 102 3.19 11.26 -6.36
N ALA A 103 2.24 11.25 -5.42
CA ALA A 103 1.09 12.12 -5.46
C ALA A 103 0.50 12.33 -4.07
N ASP A 104 -0.28 13.42 -3.95
CA ASP A 104 -1.15 13.65 -2.81
C ASP A 104 -2.44 12.85 -3.02
N ALA A 105 -2.72 11.92 -2.11
CA ALA A 105 -3.90 11.07 -2.20
C ALA A 105 -5.21 11.87 -2.21
N LEU A 106 -5.25 13.05 -1.58
CA LEU A 106 -6.41 13.94 -1.59
C LEU A 106 -6.73 14.50 -2.97
N LYS A 107 -5.73 14.53 -3.86
CA LYS A 107 -5.84 15.11 -5.20
C LYS A 107 -5.76 14.07 -6.30
N PHE A 108 -5.60 12.81 -5.94
CA PHE A 108 -5.39 11.73 -6.89
C PHE A 108 -6.72 11.24 -7.47
N ASP A 109 -6.75 11.08 -8.79
CA ASP A 109 -7.89 10.51 -9.50
C ASP A 109 -7.73 8.99 -9.59
N ILE A 110 -8.57 8.27 -8.85
CA ILE A 110 -8.54 6.81 -8.76
C ILE A 110 -8.80 6.16 -10.12
N SER A 111 -9.62 6.78 -10.96
CA SER A 111 -9.97 6.23 -12.27
C SER A 111 -8.77 6.05 -13.20
N THR A 112 -7.65 6.72 -12.89
CA THR A 112 -6.40 6.59 -13.66
C THR A 112 -5.56 5.38 -13.28
N SER A 113 -5.97 4.62 -12.26
CA SER A 113 -5.21 3.50 -11.70
C SER A 113 -5.75 2.16 -12.20
N GLY A 114 -5.28 1.74 -13.37
CA GLY A 114 -5.61 0.44 -13.94
C GLY A 114 -7.09 0.27 -14.31
N ASP A 115 -7.45 -0.96 -14.56
CA ASP A 115 -8.81 -1.33 -14.96
C ASP A 115 -9.67 -1.69 -13.74
N ALA A 116 -10.98 -1.51 -13.88
CA ALA A 116 -11.93 -2.03 -12.90
C ALA A 116 -11.90 -3.58 -12.91
N PRO A 117 -12.18 -4.24 -11.81
CA PRO A 117 -12.56 -3.68 -10.50
C PRO A 117 -11.36 -3.05 -9.78
N ARG A 118 -11.65 -2.01 -9.01
CA ARG A 118 -10.66 -1.30 -8.19
C ARG A 118 -11.04 -1.36 -6.73
N ARG A 119 -10.07 -1.65 -5.86
CA ARG A 119 -10.26 -1.61 -4.40
C ARG A 119 -9.23 -0.71 -3.77
N ILE A 120 -9.69 0.11 -2.83
CA ILE A 120 -8.83 0.98 -2.06
C ILE A 120 -8.52 0.31 -0.74
N VAL A 121 -7.23 0.25 -0.40
CA VAL A 121 -6.75 -0.23 0.88
C VAL A 121 -5.87 0.84 1.48
N ALA A 122 -6.11 1.20 2.73
CA ALA A 122 -5.37 2.25 3.37
C ALA A 122 -5.29 2.04 4.88
N ASN A 123 -4.16 2.42 5.45
CA ASN A 123 -3.98 2.56 6.89
C ASN A 123 -3.56 4.01 7.15
N LEU A 124 -4.52 4.86 7.52
CA LEU A 124 -4.36 6.30 7.52
C LEU A 124 -4.46 6.90 8.92
N PRO A 125 -3.70 7.98 9.19
CA PRO A 125 -3.93 8.82 10.36
C PRO A 125 -5.34 9.42 10.34
N TYR A 126 -5.93 9.62 11.50
CA TYR A 126 -7.28 10.16 11.62
C TYR A 126 -7.47 11.54 10.98
N ASN A 127 -6.43 12.38 11.01
CA ASN A 127 -6.53 13.75 10.54
C ASN A 127 -6.79 13.87 9.03
N ILE A 128 -6.52 12.84 8.23
CA ILE A 128 -6.76 12.87 6.78
C ILE A 128 -7.80 11.85 6.31
N SER A 129 -8.16 10.89 7.15
CA SER A 129 -9.03 9.79 6.75
C SER A 129 -10.43 10.24 6.32
N THR A 130 -11.01 11.22 7.01
CA THR A 130 -12.35 11.75 6.68
C THR A 130 -12.35 12.43 5.32
N ALA A 131 -11.35 13.29 5.05
CA ALA A 131 -11.25 13.97 3.77
C ALA A 131 -11.04 13.00 2.61
N LEU A 132 -10.24 11.96 2.81
CA LEU A 132 -10.04 10.92 1.82
C LEU A 132 -11.32 10.12 1.58
N LEU A 133 -12.04 9.76 2.63
CA LEU A 133 -13.31 9.05 2.50
C LEU A 133 -14.31 9.85 1.65
N ILE A 134 -14.44 11.14 1.91
CA ILE A 134 -15.32 12.01 1.13
C ILE A 134 -14.88 12.04 -0.34
N ASN A 135 -13.59 12.17 -0.60
CA ASN A 135 -13.06 12.17 -1.95
C ASN A 135 -13.36 10.85 -2.69
N TRP A 136 -13.21 9.73 -2.00
CA TRP A 136 -13.50 8.41 -2.58
C TRP A 136 -14.98 8.22 -2.85
N LEU A 137 -15.86 8.71 -1.97
CA LEU A 137 -17.31 8.67 -2.20
C LEU A 137 -17.72 9.44 -3.45
N ARG A 138 -17.00 10.52 -3.78
CA ARG A 138 -17.21 11.26 -5.03
C ARG A 138 -16.77 10.49 -6.27
N GLN A 139 -15.93 9.49 -6.09
CA GLN A 139 -15.38 8.66 -7.16
C GLN A 139 -15.91 7.23 -7.13
N ILE A 140 -17.04 7.00 -6.44
CA ILE A 140 -17.52 5.66 -6.12
C ILE A 140 -17.77 4.78 -7.35
N GLU A 141 -18.13 5.37 -8.47
CA GLU A 141 -18.32 4.65 -9.73
C GLU A 141 -17.01 4.03 -10.26
N SER A 142 -15.88 4.53 -9.82
CA SER A 142 -14.55 4.02 -10.17
C SER A 142 -14.01 2.99 -9.20
N ILE A 143 -14.74 2.72 -8.12
CA ILE A 143 -14.33 1.85 -7.00
C ILE A 143 -15.31 0.69 -6.90
N ASP A 144 -14.74 -0.48 -6.69
CA ASP A 144 -15.51 -1.68 -6.48
C ASP A 144 -15.72 -1.96 -4.98
#